data_8be37a28276699d197a3f07a5d044e53
#
_entry.id   8be37a28276699d197a3f07a5d044e53
#
_cell.length_a   1.000
_cell.length_b   1.000
_cell.length_c   1.000
_cell.angle_alpha   90.00
_cell.angle_beta   90.00
_cell.angle_gamma   90.00
#
_symmetry.space_group_name_H-M   'P 1'
#
loop_
_entity.id
_entity.type
_entity.pdbx_description
1 polymer ?
#
loop_
_entity_poly.entity_id
_entity_poly.type
_entity_poly.pdbx_seq_one_letter_code
_entity_poly.pdbx_strand_id
1 'polypeptide(L)'
;LSRVDARAHRVIRTDDLIAAGGGGHFKFTLQLAGHGLLIQDGREALLRPGDLAVYDTSRPYSLTFEEECAVFVAMVPRERLGATADDVTELTALRLGEDGGMLDMVAPTLGGLARRMSQMPGNGRRLVANTIELVITLSDDEAQRRLGHTETGRRGALRRVHRFIEEHLADPRLGPQAVADAHYMSVRALYKLFDDSGTTVAAWIRRRRLDRARADLQDPAQRDLPVGLVAARWGLPDPAHFSRLYRAAYGVSPSEERREAA
;
A
#
# COMPACT_ATOMS: atom_id res chain seq x y z
N LEU A 1 -3.56 -2.43 -19.12
CA LEU A 1 -4.32 -1.26 -19.58
C LEU A 1 -5.22 -1.65 -20.73
N SER A 2 -6.44 -1.14 -20.75
CA SER A 2 -7.40 -1.35 -21.85
C SER A 2 -8.23 -0.10 -22.08
N ARG A 3 -8.63 0.11 -23.33
CA ARG A 3 -9.70 1.01 -23.70
C ARG A 3 -10.90 0.16 -24.08
N VAL A 4 -12.07 0.52 -23.61
CA VAL A 4 -13.33 -0.15 -23.92
C VAL A 4 -14.28 0.90 -24.49
N ASP A 5 -14.72 0.66 -25.71
CA ASP A 5 -15.77 1.42 -26.39
C ASP A 5 -16.97 0.47 -26.54
N ALA A 6 -18.12 0.83 -26.00
CA ALA A 6 -19.29 -0.04 -25.92
C ALA A 6 -20.61 0.73 -25.98
N ARG A 7 -21.69 0.05 -26.40
CA ARG A 7 -23.06 0.52 -26.26
C ARG A 7 -23.53 0.39 -24.82
N ALA A 8 -24.75 0.84 -24.53
CA ALA A 8 -25.38 0.64 -23.22
C ALA A 8 -25.24 -0.81 -22.75
N HIS A 9 -24.71 -0.99 -21.56
CA HIS A 9 -24.49 -2.31 -20.94
C HIS A 9 -24.31 -2.20 -19.44
N ARG A 10 -24.35 -3.35 -18.79
CA ARG A 10 -24.09 -3.46 -17.35
C ARG A 10 -23.08 -4.56 -17.07
N VAL A 11 -22.08 -4.23 -16.24
CA VAL A 11 -21.10 -5.19 -15.71
C VAL A 11 -21.48 -5.44 -14.24
N ILE A 12 -21.61 -6.71 -13.87
CA ILE A 12 -21.89 -7.11 -12.47
C ILE A 12 -20.85 -8.14 -12.06
N ARG A 13 -20.28 -7.97 -10.90
CA ARG A 13 -19.42 -8.94 -10.22
C ARG A 13 -20.10 -9.36 -8.93
N THR A 14 -20.53 -10.62 -8.85
CA THR A 14 -21.18 -11.20 -7.69
C THR A 14 -20.19 -12.01 -6.85
N ASP A 15 -20.57 -12.38 -5.63
CA ASP A 15 -19.77 -13.25 -4.77
C ASP A 15 -19.44 -14.61 -5.44
N ASP A 16 -20.40 -15.19 -6.17
CA ASP A 16 -20.18 -16.44 -6.91
C ASP A 16 -19.11 -16.29 -7.98
N LEU A 17 -19.09 -15.17 -8.72
CA LEU A 17 -18.07 -14.89 -9.73
C LEU A 17 -16.70 -14.60 -9.11
N ILE A 18 -16.66 -14.08 -7.90
CA ILE A 18 -15.43 -13.89 -7.14
C ILE A 18 -14.88 -15.22 -6.69
N ALA A 19 -15.72 -16.09 -6.12
CA ALA A 19 -15.37 -17.44 -5.66
C ALA A 19 -14.89 -18.35 -6.82
N ALA A 20 -15.44 -18.18 -8.03
CA ALA A 20 -15.07 -18.95 -9.21
C ALA A 20 -13.64 -18.66 -9.73
N GLY A 21 -12.97 -17.64 -9.21
CA GLY A 21 -11.57 -17.35 -9.48
C GLY A 21 -11.27 -15.98 -10.08
N GLY A 22 -10.04 -15.57 -9.93
CA GLY A 22 -9.44 -14.32 -10.36
C GLY A 22 -8.82 -13.59 -9.17
N GLY A 23 -7.48 -13.51 -9.11
CA GLY A 23 -6.77 -12.77 -8.08
C GLY A 23 -7.30 -11.35 -7.93
N GLY A 24 -7.30 -10.82 -6.71
CA GLY A 24 -7.76 -9.48 -6.42
C GLY A 24 -6.99 -8.42 -7.19
N HIS A 25 -7.71 -7.58 -7.93
CA HIS A 25 -7.17 -6.46 -8.65
C HIS A 25 -7.98 -5.21 -8.30
N PHE A 26 -7.30 -4.08 -8.26
CA PHE A 26 -7.97 -2.79 -8.37
C PHE A 26 -8.08 -2.39 -9.83
N LYS A 27 -9.25 -1.93 -10.22
CA LYS A 27 -9.48 -1.33 -11.55
C LYS A 27 -9.69 0.16 -11.38
N PHE A 28 -8.80 0.94 -11.99
CA PHE A 28 -8.93 2.38 -12.11
C PHE A 28 -9.56 2.67 -13.47
N THR A 29 -10.72 3.30 -13.45
CA THR A 29 -11.48 3.61 -14.66
C THR A 29 -11.57 5.12 -14.86
N LEU A 30 -11.06 5.60 -16.01
CA LEU A 30 -11.24 6.97 -16.46
C LEU A 30 -12.36 6.97 -17.49
N GLN A 31 -13.43 7.73 -17.23
CA GLN A 31 -14.49 7.95 -18.20
C GLN A 31 -13.99 8.85 -19.31
N LEU A 32 -14.07 8.40 -20.57
CA LEU A 32 -13.62 9.14 -21.76
C LEU A 32 -14.79 9.77 -22.51
N ALA A 33 -15.93 9.05 -22.60
CA ALA A 33 -17.17 9.51 -23.23
C ALA A 33 -18.38 8.80 -22.60
N GLY A 34 -19.56 9.39 -22.68
CA GLY A 34 -20.78 8.89 -22.02
C GLY A 34 -20.72 8.99 -20.50
N HIS A 35 -21.69 8.38 -19.83
CA HIS A 35 -21.81 8.37 -18.37
C HIS A 35 -21.82 6.93 -17.83
N GLY A 36 -21.27 6.73 -16.64
CA GLY A 36 -21.27 5.43 -15.97
C GLY A 36 -21.66 5.56 -14.50
N LEU A 37 -22.49 4.63 -14.00
CA LEU A 37 -22.80 4.51 -12.57
C LEU A 37 -22.02 3.32 -12.00
N LEU A 38 -21.07 3.61 -11.12
CA LEU A 38 -20.31 2.62 -10.38
C LEU A 38 -20.89 2.47 -8.98
N ILE A 39 -21.17 1.23 -8.56
CA ILE A 39 -21.65 0.92 -7.20
C ILE A 39 -20.75 -0.15 -6.59
N GLN A 40 -20.22 0.12 -5.41
CA GLN A 40 -19.47 -0.83 -4.59
C GLN A 40 -19.55 -0.45 -3.11
N ASP A 41 -19.67 -1.42 -2.20
CA ASP A 41 -19.67 -1.24 -0.74
C ASP A 41 -20.70 -0.21 -0.23
N GLY A 42 -21.88 -0.17 -0.86
CA GLY A 42 -22.95 0.78 -0.53
C GLY A 42 -22.67 2.23 -0.95
N ARG A 43 -21.57 2.47 -1.71
CA ARG A 43 -21.24 3.77 -2.31
C ARG A 43 -21.59 3.78 -3.79
N GLU A 44 -21.96 4.96 -4.29
CA GLU A 44 -22.33 5.19 -5.69
C GLU A 44 -21.53 6.36 -6.27
N ALA A 45 -20.95 6.17 -7.44
CA ALA A 45 -20.25 7.22 -8.17
C ALA A 45 -20.80 7.33 -9.59
N LEU A 46 -21.43 8.47 -9.89
CA LEU A 46 -21.81 8.82 -11.27
C LEU A 46 -20.59 9.43 -11.96
N LEU A 47 -20.08 8.72 -12.95
CA LEU A 47 -18.87 9.09 -13.70
C LEU A 47 -19.23 9.85 -14.97
N ARG A 48 -18.60 10.99 -15.17
CA ARG A 48 -18.67 11.85 -16.36
C ARG A 48 -17.34 11.82 -17.11
N PRO A 49 -17.29 12.23 -18.37
CA PRO A 49 -16.02 12.36 -19.11
C PRO A 49 -14.99 13.19 -18.34
N GLY A 50 -13.82 12.60 -18.09
CA GLY A 50 -12.75 13.16 -17.26
C GLY A 50 -12.69 12.60 -15.83
N ASP A 51 -13.77 12.00 -15.32
CA ASP A 51 -13.80 11.42 -13.97
C ASP A 51 -12.99 10.11 -13.93
N LEU A 52 -12.21 9.97 -12.86
CA LEU A 52 -11.51 8.75 -12.50
C LEU A 52 -12.14 8.13 -11.25
N ALA A 53 -12.36 6.82 -11.26
CA ALA A 53 -12.80 6.08 -10.08
C ALA A 53 -12.03 4.77 -9.96
N VAL A 54 -12.04 4.19 -8.77
CA VAL A 54 -11.44 2.89 -8.47
C VAL A 54 -12.48 1.92 -7.90
N TYR A 55 -12.35 0.64 -8.25
CA TYR A 55 -13.12 -0.45 -7.66
C TYR A 55 -12.26 -1.72 -7.50
N ASP A 56 -12.61 -2.50 -6.47
CA ASP A 56 -11.91 -3.73 -6.09
C ASP A 56 -12.63 -4.96 -6.68
N THR A 57 -11.94 -5.74 -7.50
CA THR A 57 -12.51 -6.94 -8.14
C THR A 57 -12.63 -8.13 -7.19
N SER A 58 -12.08 -8.05 -5.99
CA SER A 58 -12.23 -9.07 -4.94
C SER A 58 -13.51 -8.90 -4.10
N ARG A 59 -14.31 -7.88 -4.40
CA ARG A 59 -15.60 -7.59 -3.76
C ARG A 59 -16.68 -7.34 -4.81
N PRO A 60 -17.98 -7.57 -4.46
CA PRO A 60 -19.07 -7.30 -5.38
C PRO A 60 -19.11 -5.85 -5.84
N TYR A 61 -19.39 -5.66 -7.13
CA TYR A 61 -19.63 -4.32 -7.71
C TYR A 61 -20.57 -4.39 -8.91
N SER A 62 -21.14 -3.26 -9.26
CA SER A 62 -21.79 -3.07 -10.54
C SER A 62 -21.33 -1.77 -11.21
N LEU A 63 -21.25 -1.82 -12.53
CA LEU A 63 -20.94 -0.67 -13.37
C LEU A 63 -21.96 -0.65 -14.51
N THR A 64 -22.79 0.40 -14.59
CA THR A 64 -23.91 0.52 -15.53
C THR A 64 -23.66 1.70 -16.46
N PHE A 65 -23.85 1.48 -17.74
CA PHE A 65 -23.83 2.50 -18.80
C PHE A 65 -25.16 2.46 -19.52
N GLU A 66 -25.91 3.56 -19.49
CA GLU A 66 -27.24 3.65 -20.12
C GLU A 66 -27.19 4.11 -21.57
N GLU A 67 -26.02 4.56 -22.01
CA GLU A 67 -25.76 5.06 -23.35
C GLU A 67 -24.43 4.51 -23.91
N GLU A 68 -24.06 4.91 -25.13
CA GLU A 68 -22.75 4.62 -25.68
C GLU A 68 -21.65 5.27 -24.82
N CYS A 69 -20.63 4.51 -24.50
CA CYS A 69 -19.58 4.95 -23.61
C CYS A 69 -18.17 4.55 -24.10
N ALA A 70 -17.19 5.31 -23.65
CA ALA A 70 -15.78 4.97 -23.78
C ALA A 70 -15.11 5.11 -22.41
N VAL A 71 -14.37 4.09 -22.00
CA VAL A 71 -13.60 4.10 -20.76
C VAL A 71 -12.18 3.61 -20.98
N PHE A 72 -11.24 4.18 -20.22
CA PHE A 72 -9.89 3.65 -20.11
C PHE A 72 -9.76 2.96 -18.75
N VAL A 73 -9.24 1.73 -18.73
CA VAL A 73 -9.13 0.91 -17.53
C VAL A 73 -7.67 0.54 -17.30
N ALA A 74 -7.14 0.89 -16.13
CA ALA A 74 -5.89 0.37 -15.60
C ALA A 74 -6.20 -0.68 -14.54
N MET A 75 -5.84 -1.94 -14.81
CA MET A 75 -5.99 -3.04 -13.87
C MET A 75 -4.65 -3.27 -13.17
N VAL A 76 -4.65 -3.13 -11.84
CA VAL A 76 -3.46 -3.20 -10.98
C VAL A 76 -3.64 -4.35 -10.00
N PRO A 77 -2.75 -5.36 -9.98
CA PRO A 77 -2.78 -6.40 -8.95
C PRO A 77 -2.68 -5.78 -7.55
N ARG A 78 -3.45 -6.31 -6.59
CA ARG A 78 -3.46 -5.80 -5.21
C ARG A 78 -2.07 -5.77 -4.58
N GLU A 79 -1.25 -6.78 -4.90
CA GLU A 79 0.12 -6.89 -4.40
C GLU A 79 1.02 -5.72 -4.84
N ARG A 80 0.76 -5.14 -6.02
CA ARG A 80 1.52 -3.99 -6.54
C ARG A 80 1.25 -2.70 -5.76
N LEU A 81 0.09 -2.57 -5.15
CA LEU A 81 -0.24 -1.44 -4.28
C LEU A 81 0.39 -1.57 -2.88
N GLY A 82 0.81 -2.78 -2.50
CA GLY A 82 1.48 -3.00 -1.22
C GLY A 82 0.71 -2.41 -0.04
N ALA A 83 1.34 -1.48 0.68
CA ALA A 83 0.76 -0.83 1.84
C ALA A 83 -0.44 0.08 1.52
N THR A 84 -0.47 0.66 0.32
CA THR A 84 -1.54 1.56 -0.15
C THR A 84 -2.84 0.80 -0.47
N ALA A 85 -2.81 -0.52 -0.63
CA ALA A 85 -3.97 -1.32 -1.03
C ALA A 85 -5.19 -1.14 -0.10
N ASP A 86 -4.97 -1.05 1.21
CA ASP A 86 -6.06 -0.86 2.17
C ASP A 86 -6.65 0.55 2.09
N ASP A 87 -5.82 1.55 1.85
CA ASP A 87 -6.26 2.94 1.70
C ASP A 87 -7.01 3.12 0.37
N VAL A 88 -6.56 2.49 -0.72
CA VAL A 88 -7.28 2.45 -2.00
C VAL A 88 -8.64 1.74 -1.86
N THR A 89 -8.75 0.77 -0.98
CA THR A 89 -10.03 0.12 -0.64
C THR A 89 -11.05 1.14 -0.12
N GLU A 90 -10.63 2.11 0.67
CA GLU A 90 -11.52 3.18 1.17
C GLU A 90 -11.92 4.21 0.09
N LEU A 91 -11.20 4.24 -1.02
CA LEU A 91 -11.50 5.11 -2.16
C LEU A 91 -12.43 4.46 -3.20
N THR A 92 -12.83 3.19 -3.02
CA THR A 92 -13.68 2.48 -3.98
C THR A 92 -15.04 3.14 -4.14
N ALA A 93 -15.52 3.21 -5.39
CA ALA A 93 -16.75 3.88 -5.79
C ALA A 93 -16.85 5.34 -5.33
N LEU A 94 -15.71 6.04 -5.29
CA LEU A 94 -15.64 7.49 -5.16
C LEU A 94 -15.05 8.08 -6.44
N ARG A 95 -15.46 9.29 -6.81
CA ARG A 95 -14.79 10.07 -7.85
C ARG A 95 -13.49 10.62 -7.27
N LEU A 96 -12.37 10.28 -7.87
CA LEU A 96 -11.06 10.74 -7.43
C LEU A 96 -10.78 12.13 -8.02
N GLY A 97 -10.17 13.02 -7.22
CA GLY A 97 -9.76 14.36 -7.67
C GLY A 97 -10.87 15.41 -7.73
N GLU A 98 -12.05 15.18 -7.13
CA GLU A 98 -13.15 16.15 -7.10
C GLU A 98 -12.77 17.51 -6.52
N ASP A 99 -11.84 17.51 -5.57
CA ASP A 99 -11.40 18.73 -4.86
C ASP A 99 -10.11 19.33 -5.47
N GLY A 100 -9.81 19.05 -6.73
CA GLY A 100 -8.56 19.44 -7.37
C GLY A 100 -7.40 18.50 -7.01
N GLY A 101 -6.20 18.82 -7.46
CA GLY A 101 -4.98 18.09 -7.15
C GLY A 101 -4.32 17.47 -8.38
N MET A 102 -3.49 16.44 -8.16
CA MET A 102 -2.69 15.84 -9.24
C MET A 102 -3.54 15.25 -10.36
N LEU A 103 -4.79 14.87 -10.09
CA LEU A 103 -5.66 14.26 -11.11
C LEU A 103 -5.97 15.20 -12.27
N ASP A 104 -6.16 16.50 -12.03
CA ASP A 104 -6.42 17.47 -13.09
C ASP A 104 -5.27 17.55 -14.11
N MET A 105 -4.05 17.24 -13.65
CA MET A 105 -2.85 17.19 -14.51
C MET A 105 -2.74 15.84 -15.23
N VAL A 106 -3.20 14.77 -14.61
CA VAL A 106 -2.95 13.39 -15.05
C VAL A 106 -4.10 12.83 -15.89
N ALA A 107 -5.36 13.18 -15.63
CA ALA A 107 -6.50 12.69 -16.39
C ALA A 107 -6.39 13.00 -17.91
N PRO A 108 -5.98 14.20 -18.36
CA PRO A 108 -5.74 14.49 -19.77
C PRO A 108 -4.62 13.61 -20.37
N THR A 109 -3.58 13.32 -19.58
CA THR A 109 -2.46 12.46 -20.01
C THR A 109 -2.91 11.02 -20.21
N LEU A 110 -3.67 10.46 -19.25
CA LEU A 110 -4.26 9.13 -19.35
C LEU A 110 -5.24 9.05 -20.54
N GLY A 111 -6.06 10.08 -20.75
CA GLY A 111 -6.96 10.17 -21.91
C GLY A 111 -6.19 10.23 -23.23
N GLY A 112 -5.08 10.96 -23.30
CA GLY A 112 -4.18 11.01 -24.45
C GLY A 112 -3.55 9.64 -24.75
N LEU A 113 -3.13 8.94 -23.71
CA LEU A 113 -2.60 7.58 -23.80
C LEU A 113 -3.66 6.60 -24.30
N ALA A 114 -4.86 6.64 -23.74
CA ALA A 114 -5.98 5.79 -24.14
C ALA A 114 -6.33 5.92 -25.64
N ARG A 115 -6.31 7.13 -26.18
CA ARG A 115 -6.59 7.39 -27.61
C ARG A 115 -5.53 6.83 -28.54
N ARG A 116 -4.28 6.72 -28.10
CA ARG A 116 -3.14 6.30 -28.93
C ARG A 116 -2.65 4.88 -28.66
N MET A 117 -3.28 4.18 -27.76
CA MET A 117 -2.82 2.88 -27.26
C MET A 117 -2.69 1.83 -28.38
N SER A 118 -3.59 1.84 -29.37
CA SER A 118 -3.55 0.93 -30.52
C SER A 118 -2.39 1.22 -31.51
N GLN A 119 -1.75 2.39 -31.41
CA GLN A 119 -0.68 2.83 -32.30
C GLN A 119 0.70 2.77 -31.65
N MET A 120 0.80 2.19 -30.44
CA MET A 120 2.05 2.17 -29.69
C MET A 120 3.08 1.20 -30.26
N PRO A 121 4.32 1.66 -30.52
CA PRO A 121 5.42 0.80 -30.91
C PRO A 121 5.86 -0.13 -29.77
N GLY A 122 6.76 -1.10 -30.03
CA GLY A 122 7.18 -2.16 -29.11
C GLY A 122 7.65 -1.74 -27.68
N ASN A 123 7.89 -0.45 -27.44
CA ASN A 123 8.19 0.12 -26.10
C ASN A 123 6.95 0.30 -25.20
N GLY A 124 5.76 -0.12 -25.62
CA GLY A 124 4.50 0.03 -24.90
C GLY A 124 4.52 -0.56 -23.48
N ARG A 125 5.28 -1.65 -23.24
CA ARG A 125 5.41 -2.24 -21.89
C ARG A 125 5.95 -1.27 -20.84
N ARG A 126 6.95 -0.47 -21.20
CA ARG A 126 7.55 0.52 -20.30
C ARG A 126 6.57 1.66 -20.00
N LEU A 127 5.83 2.09 -21.00
CA LEU A 127 4.81 3.12 -20.85
C LEU A 127 3.65 2.62 -19.96
N VAL A 128 3.21 1.36 -20.14
CA VAL A 128 2.23 0.71 -19.28
C VAL A 128 2.71 0.68 -17.82
N ALA A 129 3.97 0.26 -17.57
CA ALA A 129 4.53 0.24 -16.23
C ALA A 129 4.53 1.64 -15.59
N ASN A 130 5.01 2.66 -16.32
CA ASN A 130 5.02 4.05 -15.83
C ASN A 130 3.60 4.59 -15.58
N THR A 131 2.62 4.20 -16.39
CA THR A 131 1.21 4.59 -16.19
C THR A 131 0.64 3.94 -14.93
N ILE A 132 0.97 2.69 -14.65
CA ILE A 132 0.56 2.02 -13.43
C ILE A 132 1.17 2.71 -12.20
N GLU A 133 2.47 3.02 -12.23
CA GLU A 133 3.13 3.76 -11.14
C GLU A 133 2.49 5.14 -10.92
N LEU A 134 2.14 5.84 -11.99
CA LEU A 134 1.44 7.11 -11.90
C LEU A 134 0.06 6.96 -11.23
N VAL A 135 -0.72 5.94 -11.61
CA VAL A 135 -2.04 5.66 -11.01
C VAL A 135 -1.90 5.29 -9.52
N ILE A 136 -0.87 4.53 -9.14
CA ILE A 136 -0.55 4.20 -7.74
C ILE A 136 -0.25 5.49 -6.97
N THR A 137 0.63 6.34 -7.49
CA THR A 137 1.00 7.62 -6.86
C THR A 137 -0.21 8.54 -6.66
N LEU A 138 -1.10 8.63 -7.66
CA LEU A 138 -2.35 9.39 -7.56
C LEU A 138 -3.28 8.85 -6.47
N SER A 139 -3.37 7.53 -6.37
CA SER A 139 -4.21 6.88 -5.37
C SER A 139 -3.70 7.12 -3.97
N ASP A 140 -2.37 7.14 -3.79
CA ASP A 140 -1.73 7.43 -2.51
C ASP A 140 -1.96 8.89 -2.10
N ASP A 141 -1.79 9.85 -3.03
CA ASP A 141 -2.08 11.28 -2.80
C ASP A 141 -3.56 11.51 -2.44
N GLU A 142 -4.49 10.90 -3.17
CA GLU A 142 -5.93 11.00 -2.89
C GLU A 142 -6.30 10.38 -1.55
N ALA A 143 -5.74 9.21 -1.22
CA ALA A 143 -5.93 8.56 0.06
C ALA A 143 -5.41 9.45 1.21
N GLN A 144 -4.23 10.03 1.06
CA GLN A 144 -3.67 10.93 2.06
C GLN A 144 -4.55 12.19 2.25
N ARG A 145 -5.05 12.77 1.17
CA ARG A 145 -5.93 13.96 1.24
C ARG A 145 -7.25 13.63 1.94
N ARG A 146 -7.94 12.57 1.52
CA ARG A 146 -9.26 12.21 2.06
C ARG A 146 -9.22 11.56 3.43
N LEU A 147 -8.23 10.69 3.67
CA LEU A 147 -8.16 9.85 4.87
C LEU A 147 -7.17 10.41 5.91
N GLY A 148 -6.24 11.28 5.52
CA GLY A 148 -5.17 11.77 6.37
C GLY A 148 -5.62 12.46 7.67
N HIS A 149 -6.86 12.94 7.70
CA HIS A 149 -7.48 13.55 8.89
C HIS A 149 -8.52 12.66 9.58
N THR A 150 -8.76 11.46 9.07
CA THR A 150 -9.70 10.50 9.66
C THR A 150 -8.97 9.47 10.52
N GLU A 151 -9.70 8.88 11.47
CA GLU A 151 -9.17 7.77 12.28
C GLU A 151 -8.74 6.57 11.40
N THR A 152 -9.48 6.30 10.33
CA THR A 152 -9.16 5.23 9.36
C THR A 152 -7.85 5.53 8.63
N GLY A 153 -7.66 6.76 8.15
CA GLY A 153 -6.41 7.17 7.50
C GLY A 153 -5.20 7.13 8.44
N ARG A 154 -5.41 7.52 9.71
CA ARG A 154 -4.36 7.43 10.74
C ARG A 154 -3.94 5.97 10.98
N ARG A 155 -4.91 5.04 11.08
CA ARG A 155 -4.63 3.60 11.21
C ARG A 155 -3.94 3.05 9.98
N GLY A 156 -4.34 3.46 8.77
CA GLY A 156 -3.68 3.10 7.52
C GLY A 156 -2.23 3.56 7.48
N ALA A 157 -1.98 4.82 7.78
CA ALA A 157 -0.63 5.38 7.87
C ALA A 157 0.25 4.64 8.89
N LEU A 158 -0.30 4.31 10.07
CA LEU A 158 0.42 3.55 11.09
C LEU A 158 0.78 2.13 10.62
N ARG A 159 -0.14 1.44 9.92
CA ARG A 159 0.13 0.12 9.31
C ARG A 159 1.24 0.19 8.26
N ARG A 160 1.26 1.22 7.39
CA ARG A 160 2.33 1.42 6.39
C ARG A 160 3.69 1.64 7.08
N VAL A 161 3.73 2.49 8.08
CA VAL A 161 4.94 2.75 8.88
C VAL A 161 5.45 1.48 9.56
N HIS A 162 4.57 0.70 10.19
CA HIS A 162 4.96 -0.57 10.82
C HIS A 162 5.52 -1.56 9.80
N ARG A 163 4.91 -1.69 8.62
CA ARG A 163 5.40 -2.55 7.55
C ARG A 163 6.78 -2.12 7.08
N PHE A 164 6.97 -0.84 6.78
CA PHE A 164 8.28 -0.31 6.40
C PHE A 164 9.36 -0.61 7.44
N ILE A 165 9.04 -0.43 8.71
CA ILE A 165 9.95 -0.77 9.81
C ILE A 165 10.31 -2.26 9.77
N GLU A 166 9.33 -3.17 9.63
CA GLU A 166 9.58 -4.61 9.56
C GLU A 166 10.50 -5.01 8.39
N GLU A 167 10.29 -4.42 7.22
CA GLU A 167 11.09 -4.67 6.01
C GLU A 167 12.53 -4.16 6.12
N HIS A 168 12.78 -3.16 6.99
CA HIS A 168 14.08 -2.49 7.09
C HIS A 168 14.78 -2.70 8.45
N LEU A 169 14.30 -3.62 9.30
CA LEU A 169 14.87 -3.86 10.64
C LEU A 169 16.36 -4.16 10.64
N ALA A 170 16.87 -4.78 9.57
CA ALA A 170 18.27 -5.14 9.40
C ALA A 170 19.19 -3.93 9.17
N ASP A 171 18.68 -2.80 8.66
CA ASP A 171 19.50 -1.59 8.45
C ASP A 171 19.79 -0.90 9.80
N PRO A 172 21.04 -0.83 10.25
CA PRO A 172 21.38 -0.18 11.52
C PRO A 172 21.08 1.32 11.52
N ARG A 173 20.94 1.96 10.34
CA ARG A 173 20.60 3.38 10.21
C ARG A 173 19.08 3.63 10.31
N LEU A 174 18.26 2.57 10.33
CA LEU A 174 16.81 2.72 10.51
C LEU A 174 16.52 3.40 11.85
N GLY A 175 15.87 4.57 11.77
CA GLY A 175 15.45 5.38 12.92
C GLY A 175 14.29 6.29 12.54
N PRO A 176 13.77 7.10 13.49
CA PRO A 176 12.60 7.93 13.24
C PRO A 176 12.74 8.87 12.04
N GLN A 177 13.93 9.43 11.79
CA GLN A 177 14.16 10.30 10.63
C GLN A 177 14.03 9.51 9.33
N ALA A 178 14.71 8.35 9.20
CA ALA A 178 14.64 7.52 8.00
C ALA A 178 13.20 7.04 7.70
N VAL A 179 12.44 6.71 8.74
CA VAL A 179 11.02 6.35 8.60
C VAL A 179 10.19 7.54 8.13
N ALA A 180 10.38 8.72 8.70
CA ALA A 180 9.65 9.93 8.33
C ALA A 180 9.94 10.32 6.86
N ASP A 181 11.22 10.27 6.44
CA ASP A 181 11.65 10.58 5.07
C ASP A 181 11.03 9.62 4.05
N ALA A 182 11.03 8.31 4.36
CA ALA A 182 10.44 7.29 3.50
C ALA A 182 8.93 7.45 3.30
N HIS A 183 8.25 8.09 4.25
CA HIS A 183 6.80 8.34 4.18
C HIS A 183 6.45 9.81 3.89
N TYR A 184 7.41 10.60 3.45
CA TYR A 184 7.23 12.03 3.11
C TYR A 184 6.54 12.84 4.21
N MET A 185 6.81 12.52 5.49
CA MET A 185 6.25 13.22 6.64
C MET A 185 7.33 13.81 7.55
N SER A 186 6.96 14.81 8.37
CA SER A 186 7.86 15.30 9.39
C SER A 186 7.99 14.29 10.55
N VAL A 187 9.14 14.28 11.24
CA VAL A 187 9.34 13.46 12.44
C VAL A 187 8.29 13.76 13.51
N ARG A 188 7.83 15.00 13.60
CA ARG A 188 6.73 15.40 14.51
C ARG A 188 5.40 14.73 14.13
N ALA A 189 5.09 14.66 12.82
CA ALA A 189 3.89 13.96 12.34
C ALA A 189 3.99 12.45 12.62
N LEU A 190 5.17 11.85 12.44
CA LEU A 190 5.42 10.45 12.77
C LEU A 190 5.23 10.17 14.26
N TYR A 191 5.74 11.01 15.15
CA TYR A 191 5.50 10.84 16.60
C TYR A 191 4.02 10.97 16.94
N LYS A 192 3.31 11.97 16.37
CA LYS A 192 1.86 12.11 16.54
C LYS A 192 1.08 10.87 16.07
N LEU A 193 1.57 10.20 15.03
CA LEU A 193 0.98 8.94 14.55
C LEU A 193 1.08 7.81 15.60
N PHE A 194 2.15 7.81 16.41
CA PHE A 194 2.40 6.83 17.47
C PHE A 194 1.81 7.18 18.83
N ASP A 195 1.23 8.38 19.03
CA ASP A 195 0.73 8.83 20.35
C ASP A 195 -0.24 7.83 20.99
N ASP A 196 -1.14 7.22 20.20
CA ASP A 196 -2.12 6.26 20.71
C ASP A 196 -1.57 4.85 20.90
N SER A 197 -0.36 4.56 20.42
CA SER A 197 0.23 3.22 20.51
C SER A 197 0.95 2.95 21.82
N GLY A 198 1.01 3.95 22.72
CA GLY A 198 1.66 3.83 24.03
C GLY A 198 3.18 3.61 23.96
N THR A 199 3.79 3.78 22.77
CA THR A 199 5.23 3.59 22.57
C THR A 199 5.79 4.62 21.58
N THR A 200 7.09 4.84 21.61
CA THR A 200 7.76 5.70 20.62
C THR A 200 8.23 4.86 19.42
N VAL A 201 8.36 5.51 18.25
CA VAL A 201 8.92 4.89 17.04
C VAL A 201 10.26 4.19 17.30
N ALA A 202 11.17 4.87 18.02
CA ALA A 202 12.48 4.31 18.35
C ALA A 202 12.39 3.10 19.29
N ALA A 203 11.46 3.13 20.27
CA ALA A 203 11.22 2.01 21.16
C ALA A 203 10.59 0.83 20.41
N TRP A 204 9.66 1.11 19.46
CA TRP A 204 9.06 0.10 18.59
C TRP A 204 10.13 -0.60 17.73
N ILE A 205 10.96 0.15 16.99
CA ILE A 205 12.06 -0.43 16.16
C ILE A 205 12.96 -1.31 17.04
N ARG A 206 13.39 -0.82 18.19
CA ARG A 206 14.23 -1.56 19.13
C ARG A 206 13.58 -2.86 19.57
N ARG A 207 12.30 -2.81 19.97
CA ARG A 207 11.55 -3.98 20.39
C ARG A 207 11.48 -5.03 19.29
N ARG A 208 11.12 -4.62 18.06
CA ARG A 208 11.02 -5.54 16.93
C ARG A 208 12.36 -6.19 16.57
N ARG A 209 13.46 -5.43 16.62
CA ARG A 209 14.81 -5.99 16.45
C ARG A 209 15.14 -7.06 17.47
N LEU A 210 14.82 -6.79 18.74
CA LEU A 210 15.03 -7.76 19.83
C LEU A 210 14.14 -8.99 19.68
N ASP A 211 12.87 -8.85 19.27
CA ASP A 211 11.96 -9.98 19.02
C ASP A 211 12.48 -10.88 17.88
N ARG A 212 12.99 -10.29 16.79
CA ARG A 212 13.61 -11.02 15.68
C ARG A 212 14.90 -11.73 16.11
N ALA A 213 15.75 -11.04 16.83
CA ALA A 213 16.97 -11.65 17.37
C ALA A 213 16.67 -12.81 18.33
N ARG A 214 15.62 -12.69 19.15
CA ARG A 214 15.15 -13.73 20.03
C ARG A 214 14.69 -14.98 19.26
N ALA A 215 13.90 -14.77 18.22
CA ALA A 215 13.47 -15.85 17.34
C ALA A 215 14.65 -16.61 16.72
N ASP A 216 15.67 -15.89 16.22
CA ASP A 216 16.90 -16.51 15.70
C ASP A 216 17.72 -17.23 16.78
N LEU A 217 17.74 -16.71 18.02
CA LEU A 217 18.46 -17.37 19.13
C LEU A 217 17.78 -18.67 19.58
N GLN A 218 16.46 -18.75 19.43
CA GLN A 218 15.65 -19.92 19.77
C GLN A 218 15.55 -20.94 18.63
N ASP A 219 15.95 -20.56 17.41
CA ASP A 219 15.91 -21.45 16.24
C ASP A 219 17.09 -22.44 16.28
N PRO A 220 16.86 -23.77 16.36
CA PRO A 220 17.92 -24.78 16.29
C PRO A 220 18.79 -24.68 15.03
N ALA A 221 18.21 -24.24 13.90
CA ALA A 221 18.96 -24.08 12.64
C ALA A 221 19.97 -22.92 12.69
N GLN A 222 19.87 -22.01 13.66
CA GLN A 222 20.78 -20.87 13.84
C GLN A 222 21.76 -21.07 15.01
N ARG A 223 21.83 -22.27 15.58
CA ARG A 223 22.62 -22.58 16.80
C ARG A 223 24.11 -22.20 16.66
N ASP A 224 24.70 -22.46 15.49
CA ASP A 224 26.12 -22.22 15.22
C ASP A 224 26.44 -20.75 14.92
N LEU A 225 25.43 -19.91 14.71
CA LEU A 225 25.63 -18.49 14.41
C LEU A 225 26.02 -17.75 15.71
N PRO A 226 27.18 -17.08 15.80
CA PRO A 226 27.55 -16.28 16.96
C PRO A 226 26.48 -15.26 17.39
N VAL A 227 26.23 -15.12 18.69
CA VAL A 227 25.24 -14.17 19.25
C VAL A 227 25.41 -12.75 18.71
N GLY A 228 26.67 -12.30 18.56
CA GLY A 228 26.96 -10.97 18.00
C GLY A 228 26.54 -10.85 16.51
N LEU A 229 26.63 -11.93 15.74
CA LEU A 229 26.18 -11.93 14.35
C LEU A 229 24.64 -11.96 14.24
N VAL A 230 23.94 -12.63 15.16
CA VAL A 230 22.48 -12.55 15.26
C VAL A 230 22.05 -11.10 15.54
N ALA A 231 22.70 -10.44 16.50
CA ALA A 231 22.42 -9.05 16.81
C ALA A 231 22.69 -8.10 15.61
N ALA A 232 23.82 -8.27 14.95
CA ALA A 232 24.20 -7.45 13.79
C ALA A 232 23.23 -7.63 12.62
N ARG A 233 22.74 -8.85 12.35
CA ARG A 233 21.73 -9.15 11.33
C ARG A 233 20.48 -8.28 11.50
N TRP A 234 20.09 -8.01 12.72
CA TRP A 234 18.92 -7.21 13.05
C TRP A 234 19.25 -5.76 13.43
N GLY A 235 20.33 -5.22 12.86
CA GLY A 235 20.67 -3.81 13.01
C GLY A 235 21.15 -3.38 14.41
N LEU A 236 21.67 -4.33 15.20
CA LEU A 236 22.25 -4.10 16.53
C LEU A 236 23.73 -4.55 16.53
N PRO A 237 24.63 -3.81 15.84
CA PRO A 237 25.99 -4.27 15.61
C PRO A 237 26.90 -4.21 16.84
N ASP A 238 26.53 -3.48 17.92
CA ASP A 238 27.29 -3.43 19.18
C ASP A 238 26.84 -4.56 20.12
N PRO A 239 27.67 -5.60 20.34
CA PRO A 239 27.29 -6.75 21.18
C PRO A 239 27.05 -6.39 22.66
N ALA A 240 27.77 -5.42 23.20
CA ALA A 240 27.63 -5.01 24.58
C ALA A 240 26.31 -4.24 24.80
N HIS A 241 25.97 -3.37 23.84
CA HIS A 241 24.71 -2.66 23.81
C HIS A 241 23.52 -3.64 23.63
N PHE A 242 23.63 -4.57 22.66
CA PHE A 242 22.63 -5.60 22.44
C PHE A 242 22.35 -6.42 23.71
N SER A 243 23.39 -6.92 24.38
CA SER A 243 23.23 -7.74 25.58
C SER A 243 22.51 -7.00 26.71
N ARG A 244 22.82 -5.71 26.90
CA ARG A 244 22.13 -4.86 27.88
C ARG A 244 20.65 -4.66 27.52
N LEU A 245 20.35 -4.34 26.25
CA LEU A 245 18.99 -4.16 25.77
C LEU A 245 18.16 -5.45 25.88
N TYR A 246 18.78 -6.57 25.54
CA TYR A 246 18.15 -7.89 25.56
C TYR A 246 17.78 -8.28 27.01
N ARG A 247 18.73 -8.17 27.94
CA ARG A 247 18.48 -8.46 29.37
C ARG A 247 17.41 -7.54 29.95
N ALA A 248 17.41 -6.26 29.59
CA ALA A 248 16.39 -5.32 30.02
C ALA A 248 14.99 -5.68 29.49
N ALA A 249 14.91 -6.25 28.28
CA ALA A 249 13.63 -6.60 27.64
C ALA A 249 13.09 -7.96 28.07
N TYR A 250 13.95 -8.96 28.33
CA TYR A 250 13.54 -10.34 28.54
C TYR A 250 13.99 -10.93 29.89
N GLY A 251 14.77 -10.22 30.69
CA GLY A 251 15.24 -10.66 32.01
C GLY A 251 16.46 -11.58 31.99
N VAL A 252 16.77 -12.18 30.82
CA VAL A 252 17.90 -13.10 30.62
C VAL A 252 18.90 -12.56 29.60
N SER A 253 20.12 -13.04 29.58
CA SER A 253 21.08 -12.67 28.54
C SER A 253 20.81 -13.47 27.24
N PRO A 254 21.26 -12.95 26.07
CA PRO A 254 21.13 -13.70 24.81
C PRO A 254 21.77 -15.10 24.82
N SER A 255 22.87 -15.27 25.56
CA SER A 255 23.55 -16.55 25.71
C SER A 255 22.82 -17.52 26.65
N GLU A 256 22.13 -17.02 27.67
CA GLU A 256 21.24 -17.81 28.53
C GLU A 256 20.02 -18.29 27.75
N GLU A 257 19.34 -17.39 27.03
CA GLU A 257 18.21 -17.73 26.14
C GLU A 257 18.55 -18.86 25.18
N ARG A 258 19.72 -18.77 24.51
CA ARG A 258 20.16 -19.83 23.58
C ARG A 258 20.40 -21.16 24.26
N ARG A 259 20.93 -21.17 25.49
CA ARG A 259 21.16 -22.43 26.22
C ARG A 259 19.87 -23.11 26.68
N GLU A 260 18.86 -22.30 27.00
CA GLU A 260 17.55 -22.81 27.43
C GLU A 260 16.73 -23.36 26.23
N ALA A 261 16.99 -22.88 25.00
CA ALA A 261 16.36 -23.34 23.77
C ALA A 261 17.09 -24.53 23.11
N ALA A 262 18.21 -24.98 23.68
CA ALA A 262 19.07 -26.05 23.19
C ALA A 262 18.76 -27.40 23.81
#